data_88f257e62b8556881e0179091eefe95a
#
_entry.id   88f257e62b8556881e0179091eefe95a
#
_cell.length_a   1.000
_cell.length_b   1.000
_cell.length_c   1.000
_cell.angle_alpha   90.00
_cell.angle_beta   90.00
_cell.angle_gamma   90.00
#
_symmetry.space_group_name_H-M   'P 1'
#
loop_
_entity.id
_entity.type
_entity.pdbx_description
1 polymer ?
#
loop_
_entity_poly.entity_id
_entity_poly.type
_entity_poly.pdbx_seq_one_letter_code
_entity_poly.pdbx_strand_id
1 'polypeptide(L)'
;MIASFITRPSFSPYRYEDIHNFYNVIKKKMRDQRDDGVWNERNGLLLCLKRYIPDLSTLKASIVRIDSSAIDYYRTTSVPFTDDGKLIDFEDESERVYSSIRDRIYATRNAVVHSKYGERLRYEPFKHDKHLGKEIPLMRAVAEEIIISSADRINYSFVDPTHSLP
;
A
#
# COMPACT_ATOMS: atom_id res chain seq x y z
N MET A 1 1.23 14.52 17.91
CA MET A 1 2.19 15.61 17.62
C MET A 1 1.81 16.42 16.37
N ILE A 2 1.65 15.83 15.17
CA ILE A 2 1.21 16.60 13.96
C ILE A 2 -0.19 17.17 14.16
N ALA A 3 -1.15 16.35 14.61
CA ALA A 3 -2.50 16.82 14.92
C ALA A 3 -2.50 17.95 15.94
N SER A 4 -1.70 17.84 17.02
CA SER A 4 -1.61 18.89 18.03
C SER A 4 -0.96 20.18 17.55
N PHE A 5 -0.23 20.15 16.43
CA PHE A 5 0.31 21.36 15.83
C PHE A 5 -0.76 22.11 15.02
N ILE A 6 -1.56 21.39 14.25
CA ILE A 6 -2.63 21.96 13.40
C ILE A 6 -3.81 22.48 14.23
N THR A 7 -4.07 21.85 15.39
CA THR A 7 -5.18 22.24 16.29
C THR A 7 -4.84 23.39 17.23
N ARG A 8 -3.64 23.98 17.16
CA ARG A 8 -3.28 25.16 17.97
C ARG A 8 -4.12 26.36 17.57
N PRO A 9 -4.71 27.10 18.52
CA PRO A 9 -5.49 28.28 18.21
C PRO A 9 -4.72 29.38 17.44
N SER A 10 -3.39 29.37 17.56
CA SER A 10 -2.48 30.32 16.88
C SER A 10 -2.11 29.89 15.46
N PHE A 11 -2.42 28.66 15.02
CA PHE A 11 -2.07 28.17 13.69
C PHE A 11 -2.98 28.75 12.62
N SER A 12 -2.39 29.32 11.58
CA SER A 12 -3.10 29.78 10.40
C SER A 12 -2.54 29.15 9.11
N PRO A 13 -3.35 28.45 8.33
CA PRO A 13 -2.91 27.87 7.06
C PRO A 13 -2.59 28.91 5.99
N TYR A 14 -2.86 30.20 6.25
CA TYR A 14 -2.57 31.32 5.36
C TYR A 14 -1.34 32.12 5.77
N ARG A 15 -0.72 31.78 6.92
CA ARG A 15 0.49 32.45 7.38
C ARG A 15 1.71 31.64 6.97
N TYR A 16 2.61 32.27 6.20
CA TYR A 16 3.83 31.60 5.71
C TYR A 16 4.66 30.95 6.83
N GLU A 17 4.83 31.65 7.95
CA GLU A 17 5.61 31.14 9.10
C GLU A 17 5.01 29.87 9.69
N ASP A 18 3.69 29.80 9.80
CA ASP A 18 3.00 28.61 10.34
C ASP A 18 3.12 27.43 9.39
N ILE A 19 2.99 27.66 8.08
CA ILE A 19 3.19 26.65 7.05
C ILE A 19 4.64 26.18 7.06
N HIS A 20 5.61 27.09 7.13
CA HIS A 20 7.02 26.77 7.17
C HIS A 20 7.39 25.95 8.42
N ASN A 21 6.88 26.34 9.58
CA ASN A 21 7.06 25.59 10.82
C ASN A 21 6.41 24.21 10.76
N PHE A 22 5.23 24.11 10.20
CA PHE A 22 4.55 22.82 9.98
C PHE A 22 5.36 21.91 9.06
N TYR A 23 5.87 22.46 7.93
CA TYR A 23 6.75 21.73 7.03
C TYR A 23 8.01 21.21 7.76
N ASN A 24 8.64 22.05 8.59
CA ASN A 24 9.84 21.67 9.34
C ASN A 24 9.54 20.58 10.37
N VAL A 25 8.38 20.61 11.03
CA VAL A 25 7.93 19.54 11.94
C VAL A 25 7.75 18.23 11.21
N ILE A 26 7.11 18.26 10.04
CA ILE A 26 6.93 17.07 9.18
C ILE A 26 8.30 16.56 8.74
N LYS A 27 9.16 17.44 8.20
CA LYS A 27 10.50 17.09 7.70
C LYS A 27 11.39 16.48 8.80
N LYS A 28 11.31 17.04 10.01
CA LYS A 28 12.02 16.48 11.17
C LYS A 28 11.49 15.09 11.52
N LYS A 29 10.17 14.94 11.60
CA LYS A 29 9.52 13.66 11.90
C LYS A 29 9.86 12.58 10.87
N MET A 30 9.88 12.95 9.59
CA MET A 30 10.27 12.05 8.51
C MET A 30 11.75 11.65 8.60
N ARG A 31 12.62 12.57 9.03
CA ARG A 31 14.04 12.31 9.23
C ARG A 31 14.26 11.39 10.42
N ASP A 32 13.67 11.72 11.57
CA ASP A 32 13.75 10.90 12.78
C ASP A 32 13.26 9.47 12.51
N GLN A 33 12.17 9.32 11.75
CA GLN A 33 11.66 8.01 11.30
C GLN A 33 12.59 7.31 10.29
N ARG A 34 13.37 8.05 9.54
CA ARG A 34 14.34 7.53 8.59
C ARG A 34 15.63 7.06 9.28
N ASP A 35 16.06 7.81 10.29
CA ASP A 35 17.24 7.49 11.12
C ASP A 35 16.96 6.32 12.06
N ASP A 36 15.70 6.16 12.53
CA ASP A 36 15.24 4.97 13.27
C ASP A 36 15.01 3.75 12.34
N GLY A 37 15.33 3.86 11.04
CA GLY A 37 15.15 2.79 10.06
C GLY A 37 13.68 2.48 9.75
N VAL A 38 12.75 3.36 10.09
CA VAL A 38 11.32 3.04 10.15
C VAL A 38 10.42 3.99 9.36
N TRP A 39 10.85 4.53 8.23
CA TRP A 39 9.87 4.70 7.16
C TRP A 39 9.71 3.34 6.50
N ASN A 40 8.91 2.51 7.14
CA ASN A 40 8.70 1.16 6.69
C ASN A 40 7.62 1.20 5.60
N GLU A 41 8.04 1.16 4.33
CA GLU A 41 7.14 1.01 3.17
C GLU A 41 6.11 -0.11 3.43
N ARG A 42 6.53 -1.14 4.15
CA ARG A 42 5.73 -2.25 4.61
C ARG A 42 4.56 -1.81 5.51
N ASN A 43 4.79 -0.89 6.44
CA ASN A 43 3.72 -0.32 7.29
C ASN A 43 2.83 0.64 6.49
N GLY A 44 3.40 1.42 5.56
CA GLY A 44 2.65 2.26 4.65
C GLY A 44 1.66 1.45 3.82
N LEU A 45 2.12 0.33 3.24
CA LEU A 45 1.26 -0.58 2.49
C LEU A 45 0.15 -1.17 3.36
N LEU A 46 0.43 -1.58 4.61
CA LEU A 46 -0.59 -2.09 5.53
C LEU A 46 -1.68 -1.06 5.82
N LEU A 47 -1.29 0.20 6.04
CA LEU A 47 -2.24 1.29 6.26
C LEU A 47 -3.10 1.56 5.03
N CYS A 48 -2.51 1.52 3.83
CA CYS A 48 -3.24 1.66 2.58
C CYS A 48 -4.24 0.52 2.38
N LEU A 49 -3.83 -0.73 2.60
CA LEU A 49 -4.72 -1.89 2.51
C LEU A 49 -5.93 -1.73 3.44
N LYS A 50 -5.71 -1.46 4.72
CA LYS A 50 -6.79 -1.27 5.71
C LYS A 50 -7.70 -0.08 5.41
N ARG A 51 -7.15 0.98 4.81
CA ARG A 51 -7.90 2.20 4.52
C ARG A 51 -8.77 2.07 3.29
N TYR A 52 -8.26 1.45 2.23
CA TYR A 52 -8.88 1.46 0.90
C TYR A 52 -9.50 0.13 0.51
N ILE A 53 -9.19 -0.94 1.23
CA ILE A 53 -9.77 -2.28 1.03
C ILE A 53 -10.37 -2.76 2.35
N PRO A 54 -11.46 -2.15 2.84
CA PRO A 54 -12.09 -2.55 4.10
C PRO A 54 -12.79 -3.91 4.00
N ASP A 55 -13.15 -4.33 2.77
CA ASP A 55 -13.83 -5.59 2.49
C ASP A 55 -12.94 -6.53 1.67
N LEU A 56 -12.44 -7.56 2.32
CA LEU A 56 -11.61 -8.59 1.70
C LEU A 56 -12.41 -9.51 0.77
N SER A 57 -13.73 -9.56 0.88
CA SER A 57 -14.58 -10.36 -0.02
C SER A 57 -14.58 -9.78 -1.43
N THR A 58 -14.64 -8.46 -1.55
CA THR A 58 -14.50 -7.74 -2.83
C THR A 58 -13.13 -7.97 -3.45
N LEU A 59 -12.06 -7.87 -2.66
CA LEU A 59 -10.72 -8.17 -3.14
C LEU A 59 -10.59 -9.62 -3.62
N LYS A 60 -11.11 -10.59 -2.85
CA LYS A 60 -11.12 -12.00 -3.23
C LYS A 60 -11.86 -12.21 -4.57
N ALA A 61 -13.03 -11.60 -4.74
CA ALA A 61 -13.79 -11.68 -5.99
C ALA A 61 -13.02 -11.08 -7.18
N SER A 62 -12.34 -9.95 -6.98
CA SER A 62 -11.49 -9.33 -8.01
C SER A 62 -10.32 -10.23 -8.41
N ILE A 63 -9.67 -10.90 -7.45
CA ILE A 63 -8.60 -11.86 -7.73
C ILE A 63 -9.13 -13.05 -8.54
N VAL A 64 -10.24 -13.65 -8.11
CA VAL A 64 -10.87 -14.81 -8.78
C VAL A 64 -11.26 -14.49 -10.23
N ARG A 65 -11.70 -13.25 -10.50
CA ARG A 65 -12.01 -12.78 -11.85
C ARG A 65 -10.79 -12.76 -12.76
N ILE A 66 -9.59 -12.51 -12.22
CA ILE A 66 -8.32 -12.46 -12.95
C ILE A 66 -7.78 -13.89 -13.15
N ASP A 67 -7.72 -14.68 -12.06
CA ASP A 67 -7.29 -16.09 -12.06
C ASP A 67 -8.06 -16.86 -10.98
N SER A 68 -8.96 -17.73 -11.40
CA SER A 68 -9.78 -18.53 -10.48
C SER A 68 -9.00 -19.49 -9.59
N SER A 69 -7.76 -19.84 -9.96
CA SER A 69 -6.89 -20.72 -9.18
C SER A 69 -6.03 -19.96 -8.16
N ALA A 70 -6.03 -18.63 -8.19
CA ALA A 70 -5.10 -17.81 -7.42
C ALA A 70 -5.35 -17.92 -5.90
N ILE A 71 -6.58 -17.97 -5.45
CA ILE A 71 -6.93 -18.05 -4.03
C ILE A 71 -6.35 -19.32 -3.39
N ASP A 72 -6.50 -20.44 -4.08
CA ASP A 72 -5.99 -21.74 -3.59
C ASP A 72 -4.45 -21.77 -3.62
N TYR A 73 -3.86 -21.16 -4.65
CA TYR A 73 -2.42 -20.97 -4.72
C TYR A 73 -1.88 -20.14 -3.56
N TYR A 74 -2.52 -19.00 -3.21
CA TYR A 74 -2.05 -18.17 -2.10
C TYR A 74 -2.18 -18.84 -0.74
N ARG A 75 -3.18 -19.70 -0.58
CA ARG A 75 -3.39 -20.47 0.64
C ARG A 75 -2.34 -21.57 0.83
N THR A 76 -1.88 -22.18 -0.25
CA THR A 76 -1.06 -23.40 -0.21
C THR A 76 0.41 -23.18 -0.56
N THR A 77 0.73 -22.09 -1.25
CA THR A 77 2.08 -21.89 -1.81
C THR A 77 2.63 -20.54 -1.40
N SER A 78 3.79 -20.53 -0.74
CA SER A 78 4.58 -19.33 -0.49
C SER A 78 5.26 -18.86 -1.78
N VAL A 79 5.79 -17.62 -1.79
CA VAL A 79 6.53 -17.10 -2.95
C VAL A 79 7.91 -17.77 -3.02
N PRO A 80 8.20 -18.60 -4.05
CA PRO A 80 9.37 -19.49 -4.04
C PRO A 80 10.73 -18.79 -4.11
N PHE A 81 10.75 -17.53 -4.53
CA PHE A 81 11.97 -16.73 -4.69
C PHE A 81 12.14 -15.67 -3.61
N THR A 82 11.47 -15.85 -2.45
CA THR A 82 11.55 -14.96 -1.29
C THR A 82 11.54 -15.76 0.01
N ASP A 83 12.17 -15.21 1.06
CA ASP A 83 12.11 -15.80 2.41
C ASP A 83 10.82 -15.44 3.16
N ASP A 84 10.22 -14.30 2.82
CA ASP A 84 9.13 -13.65 3.59
C ASP A 84 7.75 -13.74 2.93
N GLY A 85 7.64 -14.40 1.77
CA GLY A 85 6.38 -14.52 1.04
C GLY A 85 5.36 -15.39 1.78
N LYS A 86 4.43 -14.75 2.51
CA LYS A 86 3.45 -15.42 3.38
C LYS A 86 2.34 -16.10 2.59
N LEU A 87 1.80 -17.17 3.18
CA LEU A 87 0.52 -17.73 2.77
C LEU A 87 -0.60 -16.74 3.12
N ILE A 88 -1.65 -16.71 2.31
CA ILE A 88 -2.84 -15.88 2.55
C ILE A 88 -4.04 -16.82 2.61
N ASP A 89 -4.71 -16.81 3.76
CA ASP A 89 -6.01 -17.44 3.93
C ASP A 89 -7.09 -16.36 3.93
N PHE A 90 -7.85 -16.27 2.85
CA PHE A 90 -8.95 -15.30 2.71
C PHE A 90 -10.21 -15.72 3.49
N GLU A 91 -10.24 -16.89 4.09
CA GLU A 91 -11.32 -17.34 4.98
C GLU A 91 -11.04 -16.94 6.45
N ASP A 92 -9.83 -16.49 6.75
CA ASP A 92 -9.50 -15.95 8.07
C ASP A 92 -10.09 -14.53 8.20
N GLU A 93 -11.06 -14.35 9.08
CA GLU A 93 -11.71 -13.06 9.36
C GLU A 93 -10.82 -12.12 10.20
N SER A 94 -9.65 -12.57 10.62
CA SER A 94 -8.75 -11.74 11.43
C SER A 94 -8.00 -10.70 10.63
N GLU A 95 -7.61 -9.62 11.30
CA GLU A 95 -6.74 -8.59 10.69
C GLU A 95 -5.36 -9.10 10.23
N ARG A 96 -5.01 -10.35 10.56
CA ARG A 96 -3.77 -10.99 10.13
C ARG A 96 -3.68 -11.15 8.61
N VAL A 97 -4.84 -11.30 7.95
CA VAL A 97 -4.91 -11.42 6.48
C VAL A 97 -4.27 -10.20 5.80
N TYR A 98 -4.55 -8.98 6.28
CA TYR A 98 -3.91 -7.77 5.75
C TYR A 98 -2.39 -7.80 5.90
N SER A 99 -1.90 -8.31 7.03
CA SER A 99 -0.46 -8.47 7.24
C SER A 99 0.15 -9.49 6.29
N SER A 100 -0.55 -10.61 6.03
CA SER A 100 -0.11 -11.63 5.08
C SER A 100 -0.11 -11.11 3.64
N ILE A 101 -1.14 -10.36 3.23
CA ILE A 101 -1.21 -9.69 1.92
C ILE A 101 -0.04 -8.71 1.77
N ARG A 102 0.15 -7.83 2.76
CA ARG A 102 1.27 -6.88 2.79
C ARG A 102 2.61 -7.57 2.62
N ASP A 103 2.85 -8.61 3.42
CA ASP A 103 4.15 -9.30 3.45
C ASP A 103 4.42 -10.02 2.14
N ARG A 104 3.42 -10.65 1.55
CA ARG A 104 3.54 -11.31 0.25
C ARG A 104 3.84 -10.32 -0.87
N ILE A 105 3.08 -9.22 -0.96
CA ILE A 105 3.31 -8.17 -1.97
C ILE A 105 4.70 -7.55 -1.79
N TYR A 106 5.05 -7.20 -0.56
CA TYR A 106 6.33 -6.55 -0.26
C TYR A 106 7.52 -7.44 -0.58
N ALA A 107 7.45 -8.72 -0.19
CA ALA A 107 8.49 -9.71 -0.48
C ALA A 107 8.65 -9.91 -2.00
N THR A 108 7.54 -10.08 -2.73
CA THR A 108 7.57 -10.24 -4.19
C THR A 108 8.18 -9.01 -4.88
N ARG A 109 7.71 -7.81 -4.52
CA ARG A 109 8.24 -6.55 -5.08
C ARG A 109 9.74 -6.41 -4.81
N ASN A 110 10.18 -6.67 -3.58
CA ASN A 110 11.58 -6.54 -3.23
C ASN A 110 12.47 -7.55 -3.97
N ALA A 111 12.02 -8.79 -4.11
CA ALA A 111 12.76 -9.79 -4.86
C ALA A 111 12.93 -9.43 -6.34
N VAL A 112 11.94 -8.76 -6.95
CA VAL A 112 12.01 -8.32 -8.35
C VAL A 112 12.87 -7.07 -8.51
N VAL A 113 12.72 -6.07 -7.59
CA VAL A 113 13.37 -4.75 -7.75
C VAL A 113 14.80 -4.73 -7.19
N HIS A 114 15.06 -5.49 -6.13
CA HIS A 114 16.32 -5.44 -5.39
C HIS A 114 17.14 -6.73 -5.47
N SER A 115 16.89 -7.58 -6.49
CA SER A 115 17.67 -8.80 -6.69
C SER A 115 19.17 -8.49 -6.79
N LYS A 116 19.91 -8.69 -5.71
CA LYS A 116 21.36 -8.56 -5.73
C LYS A 116 22.00 -9.87 -6.12
N TYR A 117 23.01 -9.79 -6.97
CA TYR A 117 23.79 -10.96 -7.33
C TYR A 117 24.46 -11.54 -6.08
N GLY A 118 24.25 -12.84 -5.81
CA GLY A 118 24.83 -13.53 -4.65
C GLY A 118 23.85 -13.77 -3.50
N GLU A 119 22.66 -13.22 -3.51
CA GLU A 119 21.62 -13.57 -2.51
C GLU A 119 21.08 -14.98 -2.78
N ARG A 120 20.86 -15.77 -1.72
CA ARG A 120 20.43 -17.17 -1.79
C ARG A 120 19.02 -17.32 -2.40
N LEU A 121 18.11 -16.42 -2.07
CA LEU A 121 16.75 -16.34 -2.61
C LEU A 121 16.58 -15.00 -3.30
N ARG A 122 16.32 -15.07 -4.61
CA ARG A 122 16.12 -13.91 -5.47
C ARG A 122 15.25 -14.30 -6.66
N TYR A 123 14.61 -13.32 -7.24
CA TYR A 123 13.96 -13.52 -8.53
C TYR A 123 15.03 -13.73 -9.62
N GLU A 124 14.91 -14.80 -10.39
CA GLU A 124 15.72 -15.09 -11.57
C GLU A 124 14.78 -15.14 -12.79
N PRO A 125 14.97 -14.24 -13.77
CA PRO A 125 14.19 -14.26 -15.02
C PRO A 125 14.23 -15.64 -15.68
N PHE A 126 13.15 -15.98 -16.37
CA PHE A 126 12.90 -17.28 -17.03
C PHE A 126 12.70 -18.46 -16.06
N LYS A 127 13.38 -18.49 -14.93
CA LYS A 127 13.24 -19.54 -13.92
C LYS A 127 11.98 -19.33 -13.06
N HIS A 128 11.74 -18.09 -12.64
CA HIS A 128 10.67 -17.75 -11.71
C HIS A 128 9.47 -17.06 -12.36
N ASP A 129 9.48 -16.86 -13.70
CA ASP A 129 8.41 -16.14 -14.42
C ASP A 129 7.02 -16.73 -14.19
N LYS A 130 6.91 -18.07 -14.18
CA LYS A 130 5.64 -18.75 -13.91
C LYS A 130 5.11 -18.47 -12.50
N HIS A 131 6.00 -18.40 -11.52
CA HIS A 131 5.65 -18.09 -10.14
C HIS A 131 5.31 -16.60 -9.98
N LEU A 132 6.07 -15.70 -10.62
CA LEU A 132 5.75 -14.28 -10.65
C LEU A 132 4.39 -14.05 -11.33
N GLY A 133 4.09 -14.76 -12.40
CA GLY A 133 2.78 -14.71 -13.05
C GLY A 133 1.60 -15.02 -12.11
N LYS A 134 1.81 -15.90 -11.12
CA LYS A 134 0.81 -16.20 -10.08
C LYS A 134 0.65 -15.12 -9.02
N GLU A 135 1.64 -14.22 -8.86
CA GLU A 135 1.54 -13.08 -7.94
C GLU A 135 0.83 -11.86 -8.57
N ILE A 136 0.77 -11.79 -9.91
CA ILE A 136 0.16 -10.66 -10.64
C ILE A 136 -1.32 -10.45 -10.27
N PRO A 137 -2.19 -11.48 -10.18
CA PRO A 137 -3.59 -11.28 -9.82
C PRO A 137 -3.79 -10.55 -8.49
N LEU A 138 -3.02 -10.90 -7.47
CA LEU A 138 -3.07 -10.22 -6.16
C LEU A 138 -2.64 -8.76 -6.27
N MET A 139 -1.47 -8.51 -6.87
CA MET A 139 -0.92 -7.15 -7.00
C MET A 139 -1.85 -6.25 -7.80
N ARG A 140 -2.40 -6.77 -8.89
CA ARG A 140 -3.32 -6.04 -9.76
C ARG A 140 -4.63 -5.73 -9.04
N ALA A 141 -5.27 -6.72 -8.42
CA ALA A 141 -6.52 -6.51 -7.70
C ALA A 141 -6.35 -5.49 -6.56
N VAL A 142 -5.27 -5.59 -5.78
CA VAL A 142 -4.97 -4.62 -4.71
C VAL A 142 -4.78 -3.21 -5.27
N ALA A 143 -4.02 -3.06 -6.37
CA ALA A 143 -3.78 -1.77 -6.98
C ALA A 143 -5.09 -1.16 -7.54
N GLU A 144 -5.91 -1.94 -8.23
CA GLU A 144 -7.21 -1.52 -8.77
C GLU A 144 -8.15 -1.07 -7.65
N GLU A 145 -8.28 -1.83 -6.55
CA GLU A 145 -9.14 -1.46 -5.41
C GLU A 145 -8.66 -0.18 -4.72
N ILE A 146 -7.36 -0.01 -4.52
CA ILE A 146 -6.81 1.22 -3.93
C ILE A 146 -7.08 2.41 -4.83
N ILE A 147 -6.87 2.30 -6.14
CA ILE A 147 -7.10 3.39 -7.10
C ILE A 147 -8.59 3.77 -7.11
N ILE A 148 -9.49 2.80 -7.24
CA ILE A 148 -10.94 3.04 -7.28
C ILE A 148 -11.40 3.69 -5.96
N SER A 149 -11.05 3.11 -4.82
CA SER A 149 -11.47 3.61 -3.51
C SER A 149 -10.86 4.98 -3.17
N SER A 150 -9.70 5.33 -3.73
CA SER A 150 -9.10 6.65 -3.54
C SER A 150 -9.71 7.71 -4.48
N ALA A 151 -10.13 7.34 -5.68
CA ALA A 151 -10.73 8.23 -6.67
C ALA A 151 -12.11 8.73 -6.26
N ASP A 152 -12.94 7.89 -5.63
CA ASP A 152 -14.29 8.24 -5.18
C ASP A 152 -14.33 9.39 -4.15
N ARG A 153 -13.18 9.77 -3.60
CA ARG A 153 -13.07 10.84 -2.59
C ARG A 153 -12.66 12.19 -3.15
N ILE A 154 -12.35 12.28 -4.44
CA ILE A 154 -12.09 13.54 -5.10
C ILE A 154 -13.43 14.08 -5.61
N ASN A 155 -14.26 14.61 -4.70
CA ASN A 155 -15.38 15.45 -5.08
C ASN A 155 -14.81 16.77 -5.62
N TYR A 156 -14.62 16.84 -6.92
CA TYR A 156 -14.51 18.12 -7.61
C TYR A 156 -15.87 18.79 -7.51
N SER A 157 -16.09 19.61 -6.48
CA SER A 157 -17.09 20.68 -6.59
C SER A 157 -16.55 21.62 -7.66
N PHE A 158 -16.98 21.44 -8.89
CA PHE A 158 -16.85 22.43 -9.95
C PHE A 158 -17.63 23.65 -9.49
N VAL A 159 -16.95 24.62 -8.90
CA VAL A 159 -17.49 25.97 -8.78
C VAL A 159 -17.47 26.52 -10.20
N ASP A 160 -18.66 26.53 -10.82
CA ASP A 160 -18.86 27.14 -12.12
C ASP A 160 -18.47 28.64 -12.01
N PRO A 161 -17.39 29.09 -12.69
CA PRO A 161 -16.93 30.47 -12.58
C PRO A 161 -17.85 31.48 -13.28
N THR A 162 -18.96 31.03 -13.83
CA THR A 162 -19.86 31.89 -14.64
C THR A 162 -20.99 32.55 -13.82
N HIS A 163 -21.06 32.34 -12.49
CA HIS A 163 -22.15 32.89 -11.64
C HIS A 163 -21.70 33.97 -10.66
N SER A 164 -20.76 34.83 -11.04
CA SER A 164 -20.46 36.05 -10.26
C SER A 164 -20.02 37.19 -11.19
N LEU A 165 -20.98 37.74 -11.89
CA LEU A 165 -20.89 39.16 -12.32
C LEU A 165 -22.27 39.78 -12.06
N PRO A 166 -22.31 40.89 -11.28
CA PRO A 166 -23.50 41.72 -11.11
C PRO A 166 -23.86 42.50 -12.36
#